data_3f3863b1d55cb3ca18f9c873887bb5aa
#
_entry.id   3f3863b1d55cb3ca18f9c873887bb5aa
#
_cell.length_a   1.000
_cell.length_b   1.000
_cell.length_c   1.000
_cell.angle_alpha   90.00
_cell.angle_beta   90.00
_cell.angle_gamma   90.00
#
_symmetry.space_group_name_H-M   'P 1'
#
loop_
_entity.id
_entity.type
_entity.pdbx_description
1 polymer ?
#
loop_
_entity_poly.entity_id
_entity_poly.type
_entity_poly.pdbx_seq_one_letter_code
_entity_poly.pdbx_strand_id
1 'polypeptide(L)'
;MNETVPTSDKKRFLELFPYIREYQKLASKYKINDIFQDNGGKYLQLLMILDLTTDGAREGNDAIDAAGNEYEIKTVNIELQHQFTTHHHMNPV
;
A
#
# COMPACT_ATOMS: atom_id res chain seq x y z
N MET A 1 -1.87 22.33 -31.54
CA MET A 1 -1.64 21.81 -30.22
C MET A 1 -1.93 20.32 -30.18
N ASN A 2 -1.03 19.58 -29.64
CA ASN A 2 -1.19 18.14 -29.61
C ASN A 2 -1.86 17.68 -28.34
N GLU A 3 -2.74 16.74 -28.50
CA GLU A 3 -3.35 16.05 -27.41
C GLU A 3 -2.34 15.07 -26.85
N THR A 4 -1.94 15.22 -25.61
CA THR A 4 -0.95 14.34 -25.01
C THR A 4 -1.57 13.17 -24.28
N VAL A 5 -2.83 13.31 -23.87
CA VAL A 5 -3.53 12.23 -23.18
C VAL A 5 -4.83 11.94 -23.91
N PRO A 6 -5.04 10.72 -24.36
CA PRO A 6 -6.29 10.37 -25.02
C PRO A 6 -7.50 10.59 -24.13
N THR A 7 -8.61 10.98 -24.73
CA THR A 7 -9.85 11.20 -24.01
C THR A 7 -10.32 9.94 -23.28
N SER A 8 -10.11 8.79 -23.91
CA SER A 8 -10.50 7.52 -23.29
C SER A 8 -9.73 7.26 -21.99
N ASP A 9 -8.47 7.65 -21.95
CA ASP A 9 -7.67 7.48 -20.76
C ASP A 9 -8.12 8.43 -19.66
N LYS A 10 -8.46 9.65 -20.02
CA LYS A 10 -8.97 10.61 -19.05
C LYS A 10 -10.27 10.11 -18.43
N LYS A 11 -11.14 9.55 -19.24
CA LYS A 11 -12.41 9.01 -18.78
C LYS A 11 -12.16 7.83 -17.83
N ARG A 12 -11.24 6.95 -18.21
CA ARG A 12 -10.91 5.79 -17.37
C ARG A 12 -10.32 6.23 -16.04
N PHE A 13 -9.48 7.26 -16.07
CA PHE A 13 -8.92 7.80 -14.85
C PHE A 13 -10.02 8.26 -13.89
N LEU A 14 -11.01 8.96 -14.41
CA LEU A 14 -12.10 9.45 -13.58
C LEU A 14 -12.94 8.31 -12.99
N GLU A 15 -13.02 7.20 -13.69
CA GLU A 15 -13.69 6.02 -13.19
C GLU A 15 -12.93 5.37 -12.04
N LEU A 16 -11.61 5.39 -12.12
CA LEU A 16 -10.75 4.73 -11.14
C LEU A 16 -10.47 5.59 -9.91
N PHE A 17 -10.47 6.90 -10.08
CA PHE A 17 -10.07 7.81 -9.03
C PHE A 17 -10.85 7.62 -7.73
N PRO A 18 -12.18 7.43 -7.74
CA PRO A 18 -12.91 7.21 -6.51
C PRO A 18 -12.40 6.02 -5.69
N TYR A 19 -11.93 4.99 -6.37
CA TYR A 19 -11.38 3.81 -5.68
C TYR A 19 -10.06 4.13 -4.98
N ILE A 20 -9.24 4.96 -5.60
CA ILE A 20 -8.00 5.42 -4.97
C ILE A 20 -8.32 6.20 -3.69
N ARG A 21 -9.32 7.06 -3.76
CA ARG A 21 -9.73 7.85 -2.59
C ARG A 21 -10.26 6.96 -1.46
N GLU A 22 -11.06 5.95 -1.80
CA GLU A 22 -11.57 5.02 -0.80
C GLU A 22 -10.45 4.19 -0.19
N TYR A 23 -9.49 3.80 -1.01
CA TYR A 23 -8.32 3.07 -0.55
C TYR A 23 -7.53 3.91 0.46
N GLN A 24 -7.34 5.19 0.16
CA GLN A 24 -6.64 6.08 1.08
C GLN A 24 -7.40 6.26 2.38
N LYS A 25 -8.72 6.34 2.32
CA LYS A 25 -9.52 6.44 3.55
C LYS A 25 -9.30 5.23 4.45
N LEU A 26 -9.31 4.05 3.86
CA LEU A 26 -9.07 2.83 4.61
C LEU A 26 -7.68 2.84 5.20
N ALA A 27 -6.68 3.20 4.38
CA ALA A 27 -5.29 3.24 4.83
C ALA A 27 -5.10 4.20 6.00
N SER A 28 -5.82 5.30 6.01
CA SER A 28 -5.70 6.29 7.07
C SER A 28 -6.12 5.74 8.43
N LYS A 29 -6.99 4.75 8.46
CA LYS A 29 -7.37 4.08 9.70
C LYS A 29 -6.19 3.33 10.31
N TYR A 30 -5.21 2.99 9.51
CA TYR A 30 -4.03 2.25 9.94
C TYR A 30 -2.79 3.14 9.99
N LYS A 31 -3.01 4.45 10.06
CA LYS A 31 -1.95 5.45 10.19
C LYS A 31 -1.06 5.54 8.95
N ILE A 32 -1.59 5.16 7.82
CA ILE A 32 -0.91 5.30 6.53
C ILE A 32 -1.40 6.59 5.91
N ASN A 33 -0.59 7.64 6.00
CA ASN A 33 -1.00 8.97 5.58
C ASN A 33 -1.07 9.12 4.06
N ASP A 34 -0.22 8.40 3.34
CA ASP A 34 -0.17 8.51 1.90
C ASP A 34 0.14 7.14 1.31
N ILE A 35 -0.82 6.58 0.60
CA ILE A 35 -0.65 5.24 0.02
C ILE A 35 0.42 5.20 -1.06
N PHE A 36 0.83 6.36 -1.57
CA PHE A 36 1.85 6.43 -2.61
C PHE A 36 3.26 6.66 -2.06
N GLN A 37 3.38 6.90 -0.77
CA GLN A 37 4.69 7.11 -0.15
C GLN A 37 5.06 5.90 0.70
N ASP A 38 6.35 5.62 0.74
CA ASP A 38 6.92 4.59 1.61
C ASP A 38 6.20 3.26 1.50
N ASN A 39 5.73 2.94 0.30
CA ASN A 39 5.01 1.70 0.02
C ASN A 39 3.72 1.56 0.84
N GLY A 40 3.11 2.68 1.21
CA GLY A 40 1.94 2.66 2.08
C GLY A 40 0.81 1.78 1.59
N GLY A 41 0.50 1.84 0.28
CA GLY A 41 -0.56 1.01 -0.28
C GLY A 41 -0.25 -0.47 -0.23
N LYS A 42 1.02 -0.82 -0.42
CA LYS A 42 1.47 -2.22 -0.33
C LYS A 42 1.47 -2.69 1.11
N TYR A 43 1.84 -1.80 2.01
CA TYR A 43 1.81 -2.10 3.43
C TYR A 43 0.38 -2.41 3.87
N LEU A 44 -0.59 -1.61 3.42
CA LEU A 44 -1.99 -1.88 3.74
C LEU A 44 -2.43 -3.25 3.21
N GLN A 45 -2.04 -3.59 1.98
CA GLN A 45 -2.35 -4.89 1.42
C GLN A 45 -1.85 -6.01 2.31
N LEU A 46 -0.62 -5.86 2.78
CA LEU A 46 0.00 -6.90 3.60
C LEU A 46 -0.70 -7.02 4.95
N LEU A 47 -1.07 -5.90 5.56
CA LEU A 47 -1.83 -5.95 6.81
C LEU A 47 -3.12 -6.73 6.63
N MET A 48 -3.85 -6.48 5.53
CA MET A 48 -5.12 -7.14 5.28
C MET A 48 -4.94 -8.63 4.99
N ILE A 49 -3.95 -8.97 4.17
CA ILE A 49 -3.72 -10.35 3.78
C ILE A 49 -3.26 -11.20 4.96
N LEU A 50 -2.43 -10.64 5.82
CA LEU A 50 -1.85 -11.36 6.95
C LEU A 50 -2.61 -11.15 8.26
N ASP A 51 -3.70 -10.39 8.20
CA ASP A 51 -4.52 -10.11 9.38
C ASP A 51 -3.70 -9.46 10.50
N LEU A 52 -2.97 -8.42 10.13
CA LEU A 52 -2.14 -7.66 11.06
C LEU A 52 -2.69 -6.26 11.23
N THR A 53 -2.32 -5.61 12.31
CA THR A 53 -2.66 -4.22 12.52
C THR A 53 -1.41 -3.45 12.97
N THR A 54 -1.57 -2.15 13.18
CA THR A 54 -0.51 -1.32 13.70
C THR A 54 -1.03 -0.61 14.95
N ASP A 55 -0.17 -0.41 15.92
CA ASP A 55 -0.59 0.29 17.12
C ASP A 55 -0.52 1.82 16.98
N GLY A 56 -0.05 2.27 15.83
CA GLY A 56 0.03 3.70 15.54
C GLY A 56 1.12 4.43 16.30
N ALA A 57 1.79 3.78 17.22
CA ALA A 57 2.86 4.38 17.99
C ALA A 57 4.23 4.07 17.42
N ARG A 58 4.30 3.13 16.52
CA ARG A 58 5.57 2.68 15.96
C ARG A 58 5.88 3.42 14.69
N GLU A 59 7.13 3.52 14.41
CA GLU A 59 7.60 4.12 13.18
C GLU A 59 7.78 3.04 12.13
N GLY A 60 7.72 3.46 10.87
CA GLY A 60 7.96 2.58 9.76
C GLY A 60 6.83 1.60 9.55
N ASN A 61 7.20 0.38 9.17
CA ASN A 61 6.26 -0.63 8.74
C ASN A 61 6.11 -1.75 9.77
N ASP A 62 6.02 -1.39 11.03
CA ASP A 62 5.82 -2.39 12.07
C ASP A 62 4.35 -2.79 12.16
N ALA A 63 4.11 -4.03 12.54
CA ALA A 63 2.77 -4.57 12.63
C ALA A 63 2.67 -5.55 13.79
N ILE A 64 1.43 -5.81 14.20
CA ILE A 64 1.15 -6.64 15.37
C ILE A 64 0.05 -7.62 14.99
N ASP A 65 0.20 -8.89 15.38
CA ASP A 65 -0.88 -9.86 15.17
C ASP A 65 -1.84 -9.87 16.37
N ALA A 66 -2.84 -10.72 16.30
CA ALA A 66 -3.87 -10.80 17.33
C ALA A 66 -3.31 -11.28 18.68
N ALA A 67 -2.20 -11.98 18.66
CA ALA A 67 -1.56 -12.46 19.89
C ALA A 67 -0.58 -11.46 20.49
N GLY A 68 -0.38 -10.33 19.83
CA GLY A 68 0.53 -9.30 20.30
C GLY A 68 1.96 -9.46 19.82
N ASN A 69 2.23 -10.41 18.94
CA ASN A 69 3.56 -10.55 18.37
C ASN A 69 3.82 -9.42 17.39
N GLU A 70 5.02 -8.90 17.43
CA GLU A 70 5.40 -7.77 16.62
C GLU A 70 6.24 -8.22 15.43
N TYR A 71 6.05 -7.52 14.31
CA TYR A 71 6.74 -7.85 13.06
C TYR A 71 7.26 -6.59 12.42
N GLU A 72 8.43 -6.69 11.83
CA GLU A 72 8.92 -5.65 10.95
C GLU A 72 8.61 -6.08 9.53
N ILE A 73 7.94 -5.21 8.79
CA ILE A 73 7.49 -5.51 7.44
C ILE A 73 8.34 -4.73 6.46
N LYS A 74 8.88 -5.42 5.48
CA LYS A 74 9.61 -4.80 4.40
C LYS A 74 9.01 -5.21 3.08
N THR A 75 8.79 -4.23 2.22
CA THR A 75 8.31 -4.49 0.88
C THR A 75 9.39 -4.10 -0.11
N VAL A 76 9.62 -4.95 -1.07
CA VAL A 76 10.61 -4.71 -2.10
C VAL A 76 9.95 -4.87 -3.45
N ASN A 77 10.12 -3.88 -4.30
CA ASN A 77 9.70 -4.03 -5.67
C ASN A 77 10.70 -4.89 -6.39
N ILE A 78 10.23 -6.00 -6.92
CA ILE A 78 11.05 -6.78 -7.80
C ILE A 78 10.70 -6.36 -9.19
N GLU A 79 11.45 -5.44 -9.68
CA GLU A 79 11.34 -4.97 -11.04
C GLU A 79 12.28 -5.83 -11.86
N LEU A 80 11.70 -6.81 -12.46
CA LEU A 80 12.48 -7.61 -13.38
C LEU A 80 12.08 -7.07 -14.71
N GLN A 81 12.72 -6.62 -15.48
CA GLN A 81 12.58 -6.06 -16.80
C GLN A 81 11.27 -6.36 -17.52
N HIS A 82 10.57 -7.41 -17.14
CA HIS A 82 9.39 -7.86 -17.85
C HIS A 82 8.14 -7.90 -17.01
N GLN A 83 8.27 -7.62 -15.71
CA GLN A 83 7.12 -7.66 -14.85
C GLN A 83 7.42 -6.93 -13.56
N PHE A 84 6.36 -6.48 -12.91
CA PHE A 84 6.44 -5.87 -11.61
C PHE A 84 5.91 -6.87 -10.60
N THR A 85 6.76 -7.24 -9.67
CA THR A 85 6.33 -8.06 -8.55
C THR A 85 6.79 -7.39 -7.27
N THR A 86 6.10 -7.72 -6.20
CA THR A 86 6.45 -7.20 -4.88
C THR A 86 6.70 -8.37 -3.97
N HIS A 87 7.86 -8.39 -3.37
CA HIS A 87 8.15 -9.35 -2.31
C HIS A 87 7.87 -8.71 -0.97
N HIS A 88 7.27 -9.49 -0.11
CA HIS A 88 6.99 -9.05 1.23
C HIS A 88 7.81 -9.87 2.19
N HIS A 89 8.58 -9.19 3.01
CA HIS A 89 9.36 -9.83 4.05
C HIS A 89 8.80 -9.41 5.40
N MET A 90 8.61 -10.40 6.25
CA MET A 90 8.09 -10.15 7.58
C MET A 90 8.96 -10.89 8.55
N ASN A 91 9.59 -10.14 9.44
CA ASN A 91 10.47 -10.71 10.44
C ASN A 91 9.91 -10.42 11.83
N PRO A 92 9.93 -11.41 12.72
CA PRO A 92 9.56 -11.15 14.13
C PRO A 92 10.53 -10.12 14.72
N VAL A 93 10.00 -9.28 15.54
CA VAL A 93 10.78 -8.26 16.22
C VAL A 93 11.22 -8.76 17.58
#